data_2bbda7b1def13506195488be8e5151d4
#
_entry.id   2bbda7b1def13506195488be8e5151d4
#
_cell.length_a   1.000
_cell.length_b   1.000
_cell.length_c   1.000
_cell.angle_alpha   90.00
_cell.angle_beta   90.00
_cell.angle_gamma   90.00
#
_symmetry.space_group_name_H-M   'P 1'
#
loop_
_entity.id
_entity.type
_entity.pdbx_description
1 polymer ?
#
loop_
_entity_poly.entity_id
_entity_poly.type
_entity_poly.pdbx_seq_one_letter_code
_entity_poly.pdbx_strand_id
1 'polypeptide(L)'
;MIPLFKTESSIGKSILKIDDVKRIADENNLEEVYLVEDTMVGFPDAFRTLGDRLSFGYRFSIYNDDESNESESKIIAFADGDKGYQDLCSLYTRSCQEKQKTPWDFYENLKFAIPFYDSFLHKNTVSFSNCMPKLPNQLWFFIESNGLPFDNIIEKKIKHYIKNNPAQSVKVKSIYYENKKDIEAFQTYKCICNRQPGRQSSLSNPRLDHFGSDRFCIEAWKEDK
;
A
#
# COMPACT_ATOMS: atom_id res chain seq x y z
N MET A 1 14.97 -7.11 2.30
CA MET A 1 13.52 -6.89 2.23
C MET A 1 13.21 -5.45 2.62
N ILE A 2 12.47 -4.71 1.79
CA ILE A 2 12.20 -3.27 1.97
C ILE A 2 11.02 -3.08 2.93
N PRO A 3 11.15 -2.31 4.02
CA PRO A 3 10.00 -1.94 4.85
C PRO A 3 9.20 -0.83 4.15
N LEU A 4 7.89 -1.01 4.04
CA LEU A 4 6.95 -0.02 3.54
C LEU A 4 6.15 0.54 4.72
N PHE A 5 6.45 1.75 5.11
CA PHE A 5 5.75 2.40 6.22
C PHE A 5 4.44 3.04 5.76
N LYS A 6 3.50 3.10 6.67
CA LYS A 6 2.27 3.89 6.57
C LYS A 6 2.06 4.58 7.91
N THR A 7 1.58 5.84 7.88
CA THR A 7 1.35 6.60 9.11
C THR A 7 -0.13 6.85 9.39
N GLU A 8 -0.41 7.50 10.51
CA GLU A 8 -1.74 7.96 10.89
C GLU A 8 -2.39 8.93 9.88
N SER A 9 -1.58 9.51 8.95
CA SER A 9 -2.08 10.33 7.85
C SER A 9 -3.01 9.56 6.92
N SER A 10 -2.88 8.23 6.85
CA SER A 10 -3.85 7.33 6.24
C SER A 10 -4.82 6.82 7.30
N ILE A 11 -5.88 7.59 7.56
CA ILE A 11 -6.87 7.34 8.62
C ILE A 11 -7.38 5.90 8.58
N GLY A 12 -7.32 5.22 9.73
CA GLY A 12 -7.77 3.83 9.89
C GLY A 12 -6.85 2.79 9.27
N LYS A 13 -5.63 3.16 8.84
CA LYS A 13 -4.71 2.24 8.13
C LYS A 13 -3.39 2.01 8.87
N SER A 14 -3.02 2.87 9.80
CA SER A 14 -1.82 2.74 10.63
C SER A 14 -1.98 3.49 11.94
N ILE A 15 -1.23 3.10 12.96
CA ILE A 15 -1.10 3.81 14.25
C ILE A 15 0.30 4.41 14.45
N LEU A 16 1.18 4.31 13.45
CA LEU A 16 2.50 4.93 13.48
C LEU A 16 2.40 6.43 13.22
N LYS A 17 3.19 7.21 13.93
CA LYS A 17 3.43 8.62 13.64
C LYS A 17 4.69 8.77 12.78
N ILE A 18 4.81 9.92 12.12
CA ILE A 18 6.00 10.17 11.29
C ILE A 18 7.28 10.19 12.13
N ASP A 19 7.24 10.65 13.37
CA ASP A 19 8.38 10.63 14.28
C ASP A 19 8.80 9.21 14.68
N ASP A 20 7.82 8.28 14.81
CA ASP A 20 8.11 6.85 15.02
C ASP A 20 8.82 6.27 13.81
N VAL A 21 8.36 6.59 12.59
CA VAL A 21 9.01 6.15 11.35
C VAL A 21 10.45 6.65 11.27
N LYS A 22 10.70 7.92 11.60
CA LYS A 22 12.05 8.47 11.66
C LYS A 22 12.94 7.72 12.66
N ARG A 23 12.47 7.56 13.90
CA ARG A 23 13.20 6.84 14.95
C ARG A 23 13.54 5.41 14.51
N ILE A 24 12.55 4.68 13.97
CA ILE A 24 12.74 3.32 13.46
C ILE A 24 13.76 3.28 12.32
N ALA A 25 13.70 4.24 11.41
CA ALA A 25 14.63 4.34 10.28
C ALA A 25 16.07 4.61 10.77
N ASP A 26 16.24 5.48 11.77
CA ASP A 26 17.54 5.81 12.37
C ASP A 26 18.11 4.60 13.12
N GLU A 27 17.30 3.92 13.95
CA GLU A 27 17.71 2.71 14.69
C GLU A 27 18.14 1.54 13.77
N ASN A 28 17.58 1.47 12.56
CA ASN A 28 17.86 0.40 11.61
C ASN A 28 18.77 0.81 10.44
N ASN A 29 19.34 2.03 10.50
CA ASN A 29 20.23 2.61 9.49
C ASN A 29 19.65 2.52 8.07
N LEU A 30 18.36 2.88 7.90
CA LEU A 30 17.72 2.91 6.59
C LEU A 30 18.17 4.15 5.83
N GLU A 31 18.85 3.97 4.71
CA GLU A 31 19.26 5.06 3.83
C GLU A 31 18.08 5.68 3.10
N GLU A 32 17.08 4.87 2.75
CA GLU A 32 15.84 5.27 2.09
C GLU A 32 14.63 4.78 2.89
N VAL A 33 13.62 5.63 3.04
CA VAL A 33 12.41 5.37 3.83
C VAL A 33 11.20 5.42 2.89
N TYR A 34 10.66 4.25 2.59
CA TYR A 34 9.47 4.11 1.74
C TYR A 34 8.21 4.33 2.59
N LEU A 35 7.54 5.45 2.35
CA LEU A 35 6.29 5.83 3.01
C LEU A 35 5.15 5.76 2.00
N VAL A 36 4.19 4.85 2.20
CA VAL A 36 3.06 4.62 1.30
C VAL A 36 1.77 5.06 1.96
N GLU A 37 1.20 6.16 1.49
CA GLU A 37 -0.01 6.76 2.06
C GLU A 37 -1.21 6.67 1.11
N ASP A 38 -2.42 6.68 1.66
CA ASP A 38 -3.67 6.72 0.90
C ASP A 38 -4.11 8.16 0.57
N THR A 39 -3.35 9.17 1.04
CA THR A 39 -3.56 10.60 0.81
C THR A 39 -2.24 11.36 0.74
N MET A 40 -2.25 12.56 0.19
CA MET A 40 -1.07 13.45 0.17
C MET A 40 -0.96 14.35 1.42
N VAL A 41 -1.89 14.24 2.37
CA VAL A 41 -1.96 15.13 3.54
C VAL A 41 -0.72 15.05 4.42
N GLY A 42 -0.17 13.86 4.60
CA GLY A 42 1.04 13.63 5.41
C GLY A 42 2.35 13.98 4.75
N PHE A 43 2.36 14.31 3.44
CA PHE A 43 3.61 14.56 2.71
C PHE A 43 4.46 15.70 3.28
N PRO A 44 3.91 16.90 3.60
CA PRO A 44 4.72 18.01 4.11
C PRO A 44 5.46 17.68 5.41
N ASP A 45 4.79 16.98 6.32
CA ASP A 45 5.38 16.56 7.59
C ASP A 45 6.41 15.46 7.40
N ALA A 46 6.14 14.50 6.51
CA ALA A 46 7.06 13.44 6.15
C ALA A 46 8.34 14.00 5.51
N PHE A 47 8.21 14.93 4.56
CA PHE A 47 9.34 15.56 3.89
C PHE A 47 10.19 16.38 4.86
N ARG A 48 9.55 17.17 5.75
CA ARG A 48 10.25 17.93 6.79
C ARG A 48 11.04 17.03 7.75
N THR A 49 10.49 15.86 8.07
CA THR A 49 11.04 14.95 9.08
C THR A 49 12.12 14.03 8.52
N LEU A 50 11.98 13.54 7.28
CA LEU A 50 12.84 12.53 6.65
C LEU A 50 13.79 13.12 5.59
N GLY A 51 13.45 14.29 5.03
CA GLY A 51 14.26 14.96 4.00
C GLY A 51 14.48 14.10 2.76
N ASP A 52 15.70 14.08 2.27
CA ASP A 52 16.10 13.35 1.05
C ASP A 52 16.02 11.83 1.18
N ARG A 53 15.84 11.32 2.40
CA ARG A 53 15.62 9.87 2.63
C ARG A 53 14.21 9.42 2.28
N LEU A 54 13.26 10.36 2.09
CA LEU A 54 11.86 10.04 1.86
C LEU A 54 11.62 9.57 0.42
N SER A 55 11.16 8.34 0.27
CA SER A 55 10.52 7.85 -0.96
C SER A 55 9.01 7.78 -0.72
N PHE A 56 8.30 8.81 -1.18
CA PHE A 56 6.86 8.93 -0.93
C PHE A 56 6.04 8.28 -2.03
N GLY A 57 5.15 7.35 -1.62
CA GLY A 57 4.22 6.64 -2.48
C GLY A 57 2.76 7.00 -2.16
N TYR A 58 1.98 7.33 -3.18
CA TYR A 58 0.54 7.50 -3.08
C TYR A 58 -0.17 6.23 -3.56
N ARG A 59 -1.00 5.64 -2.69
CA ARG A 59 -1.76 4.44 -2.97
C ARG A 59 -3.21 4.79 -3.30
N PHE A 60 -3.63 4.50 -4.51
CA PHE A 60 -4.95 4.85 -5.03
C PHE A 60 -5.64 3.69 -5.74
N SER A 61 -6.90 3.88 -6.14
CA SER A 61 -7.68 2.90 -6.89
C SER A 61 -7.59 3.16 -8.39
N ILE A 62 -7.44 2.08 -9.14
CA ILE A 62 -7.66 2.03 -10.59
C ILE A 62 -8.81 1.09 -10.88
N TYR A 63 -9.53 1.36 -11.95
CA TYR A 63 -10.74 0.65 -12.33
C TYR A 63 -10.58 -0.02 -13.70
N ASN A 64 -11.44 -0.99 -13.98
CA ASN A 64 -11.54 -1.56 -15.32
C ASN A 64 -11.93 -0.48 -16.34
N ASP A 65 -11.48 -0.68 -17.58
CA ASP A 65 -11.95 0.15 -18.72
C ASP A 65 -13.43 -0.13 -19.09
N ASP A 66 -13.95 -1.29 -18.66
CA ASP A 66 -15.33 -1.70 -18.90
C ASP A 66 -16.27 -1.01 -17.92
N GLU A 67 -17.19 -0.19 -18.42
CA GLU A 67 -18.19 0.53 -17.64
C GLU A 67 -19.19 -0.41 -16.93
N SER A 68 -19.38 -1.62 -17.45
CA SER A 68 -20.26 -2.64 -16.86
C SER A 68 -19.66 -3.28 -15.61
N ASN A 69 -18.35 -3.15 -15.38
CA ASN A 69 -17.63 -3.78 -14.28
C ASN A 69 -16.84 -2.75 -13.45
N GLU A 70 -17.41 -2.31 -12.32
CA GLU A 70 -16.80 -1.35 -11.41
C GLU A 70 -15.72 -1.94 -10.49
N SER A 71 -15.16 -3.11 -10.79
CA SER A 71 -14.09 -3.71 -10.00
C SER A 71 -12.85 -2.81 -9.95
N GLU A 72 -12.33 -2.62 -8.75
CA GLU A 72 -11.15 -1.79 -8.51
C GLU A 72 -9.93 -2.61 -8.09
N SER A 73 -8.76 -2.10 -8.41
CA SER A 73 -7.45 -2.55 -7.92
C SER A 73 -6.71 -1.41 -7.28
N LYS A 74 -5.92 -1.68 -6.23
CA LYS A 74 -4.98 -0.68 -5.71
C LYS A 74 -3.69 -0.71 -6.51
N ILE A 75 -3.11 0.48 -6.68
CA ILE A 75 -1.79 0.73 -7.25
C ILE A 75 -1.10 1.81 -6.44
N ILE A 76 0.22 1.82 -6.46
CA ILE A 76 1.05 2.83 -5.76
C ILE A 76 1.85 3.56 -6.81
N ALA A 77 1.88 4.89 -6.73
CA ALA A 77 2.74 5.74 -7.52
C ALA A 77 3.79 6.40 -6.62
N PHE A 78 5.07 6.25 -6.94
CA PHE A 78 6.18 6.90 -6.27
C PHE A 78 6.70 8.06 -7.11
N ALA A 79 6.93 9.20 -6.47
CA ALA A 79 7.52 10.36 -7.12
C ALA A 79 9.02 10.13 -7.37
N ASP A 80 9.50 10.53 -8.55
CA ASP A 80 10.92 10.56 -8.90
C ASP A 80 11.39 12.02 -9.03
N GLY A 81 11.94 12.56 -7.96
CA GLY A 81 12.37 13.96 -7.86
C GLY A 81 11.22 14.98 -7.87
N ASP A 82 11.58 16.26 -8.07
CA ASP A 82 10.61 17.39 -7.99
C ASP A 82 9.52 17.32 -9.05
N LYS A 83 9.84 16.89 -10.27
CA LYS A 83 8.85 16.71 -11.34
C LYS A 83 7.89 15.57 -11.00
N GLY A 84 8.43 14.48 -10.45
CA GLY A 84 7.60 13.36 -9.97
C GLY A 84 6.64 13.78 -8.88
N TYR A 85 7.04 14.68 -7.98
CA TYR A 85 6.13 15.23 -6.98
C TYR A 85 4.98 16.05 -7.61
N GLN A 86 5.27 16.86 -8.62
CA GLN A 86 4.22 17.61 -9.35
C GLN A 86 3.25 16.67 -10.07
N ASP A 87 3.78 15.63 -10.72
CA ASP A 87 2.98 14.59 -11.36
C ASP A 87 2.13 13.83 -10.33
N LEU A 88 2.69 13.54 -9.15
CA LEU A 88 1.96 12.87 -8.07
C LEU A 88 0.81 13.73 -7.53
N CYS A 89 1.00 15.04 -7.37
CA CYS A 89 -0.06 15.98 -6.99
C CYS A 89 -1.18 16.04 -8.04
N SER A 90 -0.80 16.03 -9.31
CA SER A 90 -1.76 16.01 -10.42
C SER A 90 -2.56 14.69 -10.44
N LEU A 91 -1.88 13.56 -10.26
CA LEU A 91 -2.50 12.25 -10.15
C LEU A 91 -3.46 12.19 -8.95
N TYR A 92 -3.04 12.68 -7.79
CA TYR A 92 -3.85 12.73 -6.59
C TYR A 92 -5.15 13.53 -6.82
N THR A 93 -5.02 14.72 -7.37
CA THR A 93 -6.18 15.59 -7.67
C THR A 93 -7.17 14.88 -8.59
N ARG A 94 -6.69 14.27 -9.67
CA ARG A 94 -7.55 13.54 -10.62
C ARG A 94 -8.20 12.31 -9.98
N SER A 95 -7.46 11.54 -9.20
CA SER A 95 -7.99 10.33 -8.55
C SER A 95 -9.06 10.63 -7.50
N CYS A 96 -9.09 11.87 -6.95
CA CYS A 96 -10.15 12.33 -6.06
C CYS A 96 -11.41 12.82 -6.82
N GLN A 97 -11.26 13.23 -8.08
CA GLN A 97 -12.36 13.78 -8.88
C GLN A 97 -13.03 12.71 -9.75
N GLU A 98 -12.26 11.76 -10.26
CA GLU A 98 -12.71 10.79 -11.24
C GLU A 98 -12.25 9.37 -10.88
N LYS A 99 -13.00 8.35 -11.31
CA LYS A 99 -12.52 6.97 -11.33
C LYS A 99 -11.32 6.88 -12.28
N GLN A 100 -10.15 6.50 -11.76
CA GLN A 100 -8.90 6.56 -12.51
C GLN A 100 -8.86 5.49 -13.61
N LYS A 101 -9.09 5.92 -14.84
CA LYS A 101 -8.92 5.15 -16.10
C LYS A 101 -7.86 5.80 -17.02
N THR A 102 -7.06 6.71 -16.49
CA THR A 102 -6.21 7.62 -17.27
C THR A 102 -5.06 6.90 -17.96
N PRO A 103 -4.69 7.32 -19.17
CA PRO A 103 -3.44 6.91 -19.80
C PRO A 103 -2.24 7.26 -18.92
N TRP A 104 -1.36 6.29 -18.74
CA TRP A 104 -0.16 6.41 -17.90
C TRP A 104 0.93 7.27 -18.54
N ASP A 105 0.82 7.57 -19.82
CA ASP A 105 1.76 8.36 -20.62
C ASP A 105 1.93 9.81 -20.14
N PHE A 106 0.98 10.29 -19.32
CA PHE A 106 1.06 11.63 -18.71
C PHE A 106 1.93 11.69 -17.45
N TYR A 107 2.48 10.55 -17.00
CA TYR A 107 3.17 10.45 -15.72
C TYR A 107 4.56 9.82 -15.88
N GLU A 108 5.39 10.45 -16.72
CA GLU A 108 6.74 9.94 -17.04
C GLU A 108 7.69 9.93 -15.83
N ASN A 109 7.45 10.82 -14.85
CA ASN A 109 8.28 10.93 -13.65
C ASN A 109 7.71 10.17 -12.44
N LEU A 110 6.79 9.23 -12.68
CA LEU A 110 6.25 8.34 -11.64
C LEU A 110 6.69 6.90 -11.87
N LYS A 111 7.08 6.25 -10.78
CA LYS A 111 7.33 4.80 -10.73
C LYS A 111 6.11 4.12 -10.12
N PHE A 112 5.61 3.08 -10.77
CA PHE A 112 4.39 2.40 -10.32
C PHE A 112 4.68 1.05 -9.70
N ALA A 113 3.92 0.72 -8.64
CA ALA A 113 3.97 -0.58 -8.01
C ALA A 113 2.57 -1.13 -7.73
N ILE A 114 2.39 -2.42 -7.92
CA ILE A 114 1.19 -3.15 -7.50
C ILE A 114 1.42 -3.67 -6.08
N PRO A 115 0.61 -3.28 -5.09
CA PRO A 115 0.70 -3.82 -3.74
C PRO A 115 0.36 -5.31 -3.74
N PHE A 116 0.87 -6.04 -2.75
CA PHE A 116 0.58 -7.47 -2.61
C PHE A 116 -0.90 -7.70 -2.28
N TYR A 117 -1.41 -6.97 -1.28
CA TYR A 117 -2.83 -6.98 -0.92
C TYR A 117 -3.61 -5.88 -1.63
N ASP A 118 -4.91 -6.09 -1.83
CA ASP A 118 -5.86 -5.20 -2.53
C ASP A 118 -5.53 -4.94 -4.01
N SER A 119 -4.54 -5.66 -4.56
CA SER A 119 -4.29 -5.69 -6.00
C SER A 119 -5.36 -6.49 -6.74
N PHE A 120 -5.42 -6.32 -8.06
CA PHE A 120 -6.32 -7.11 -8.90
C PHE A 120 -6.06 -8.62 -8.77
N LEU A 121 -4.79 -9.04 -8.64
CA LEU A 121 -4.44 -10.45 -8.44
C LEU A 121 -4.93 -10.98 -7.09
N HIS A 122 -4.82 -10.18 -6.02
CA HIS A 122 -5.35 -10.53 -4.72
C HIS A 122 -6.88 -10.60 -4.75
N LYS A 123 -7.55 -9.55 -5.23
CA LYS A 123 -9.02 -9.48 -5.29
C LYS A 123 -9.62 -10.59 -6.15
N ASN A 124 -9.04 -10.85 -7.33
CA ASN A 124 -9.49 -11.94 -8.20
C ASN A 124 -9.29 -13.32 -7.57
N THR A 125 -8.33 -13.47 -6.65
CA THR A 125 -8.03 -14.73 -5.99
C THR A 125 -8.91 -14.97 -4.78
N VAL A 126 -9.06 -13.96 -3.92
CA VAL A 126 -9.71 -14.09 -2.61
C VAL A 126 -11.19 -13.71 -2.67
N SER A 127 -11.52 -12.68 -3.42
CA SER A 127 -12.88 -12.16 -3.53
C SER A 127 -13.60 -12.56 -4.82
N PHE A 128 -12.95 -13.36 -5.69
CA PHE A 128 -13.47 -13.79 -7.00
C PHE A 128 -13.95 -12.61 -7.86
N SER A 129 -13.33 -11.45 -7.71
CA SER A 129 -13.62 -10.30 -8.55
C SER A 129 -13.03 -10.52 -9.94
N ASN A 130 -13.57 -9.85 -10.94
CA ASN A 130 -13.07 -9.88 -12.31
C ASN A 130 -12.41 -8.53 -12.65
N CYS A 131 -11.38 -8.16 -11.88
CA CYS A 131 -10.65 -6.91 -12.09
C CYS A 131 -9.51 -7.14 -13.08
N MET A 132 -9.55 -6.42 -14.20
CA MET A 132 -8.54 -6.45 -15.28
C MET A 132 -8.17 -5.01 -15.65
N PRO A 133 -7.47 -4.26 -14.77
CA PRO A 133 -7.13 -2.88 -15.04
C PRO A 133 -6.04 -2.79 -16.13
N LYS A 134 -6.07 -1.72 -16.90
CA LYS A 134 -4.96 -1.36 -17.78
C LYS A 134 -3.78 -0.90 -16.93
N LEU A 135 -2.62 -1.49 -17.12
CA LEU A 135 -1.42 -1.25 -16.32
C LEU A 135 -0.34 -0.50 -17.11
N PRO A 136 0.52 0.29 -16.43
CA PRO A 136 1.67 0.92 -17.07
C PRO A 136 2.70 -0.12 -17.54
N ASN A 137 3.52 0.26 -18.53
CA ASN A 137 4.50 -0.65 -19.14
C ASN A 137 5.65 -1.03 -18.22
N GLN A 138 6.05 -0.15 -17.31
CA GLN A 138 7.09 -0.44 -16.29
C GLN A 138 6.43 -0.49 -14.92
N LEU A 139 6.51 -1.65 -14.29
CA LEU A 139 5.74 -1.91 -13.09
C LEU A 139 6.49 -2.84 -12.14
N TRP A 140 6.45 -2.51 -10.86
CA TRP A 140 6.89 -3.39 -9.80
C TRP A 140 5.69 -4.14 -9.20
N PHE A 141 5.89 -5.42 -8.89
CA PHE A 141 4.98 -6.19 -8.06
C PHE A 141 5.61 -6.38 -6.69
N PHE A 142 4.95 -5.90 -5.66
CA PHE A 142 5.36 -6.17 -4.30
C PHE A 142 4.97 -7.58 -3.89
N ILE A 143 5.89 -8.26 -3.21
CA ILE A 143 5.67 -9.60 -2.64
C ILE A 143 5.86 -9.49 -1.14
N GLU A 144 4.85 -9.92 -0.39
CA GLU A 144 4.85 -9.96 1.07
C GLU A 144 4.55 -11.39 1.56
N SER A 145 5.01 -11.68 2.78
CA SER A 145 4.63 -12.89 3.52
C SER A 145 4.28 -12.48 4.95
N ASN A 146 3.01 -12.57 5.29
CA ASN A 146 2.47 -12.18 6.59
C ASN A 146 1.78 -13.33 7.31
N GLY A 147 2.05 -14.58 6.89
CA GLY A 147 1.52 -15.79 7.50
C GLY A 147 0.04 -16.04 7.21
N LEU A 148 -0.51 -15.40 6.16
CA LEU A 148 -1.89 -15.58 5.77
C LEU A 148 -2.05 -16.77 4.82
N PRO A 149 -3.17 -17.52 4.89
CA PRO A 149 -3.36 -18.75 4.11
C PRO A 149 -3.26 -18.56 2.61
N PHE A 150 -3.57 -17.37 2.12
CA PHE A 150 -3.58 -17.04 0.69
C PHE A 150 -2.27 -16.44 0.16
N ASP A 151 -1.30 -16.12 1.02
CA ASP A 151 -0.03 -15.47 0.62
C ASP A 151 0.70 -16.28 -0.46
N ASN A 152 0.87 -17.58 -0.26
CA ASN A 152 1.53 -18.46 -1.22
C ASN A 152 0.81 -18.54 -2.58
N ILE A 153 -0.52 -18.43 -2.58
CA ILE A 153 -1.32 -18.49 -3.81
C ILE A 153 -1.13 -17.21 -4.61
N ILE A 154 -1.20 -16.05 -3.93
CA ILE A 154 -1.00 -14.74 -4.55
C ILE A 154 0.43 -14.63 -5.11
N GLU A 155 1.44 -15.02 -4.34
CA GLU A 155 2.84 -14.99 -4.78
C GLU A 155 3.05 -15.82 -6.06
N LYS A 156 2.49 -17.03 -6.12
CA LYS A 156 2.55 -17.88 -7.33
C LYS A 156 1.88 -17.20 -8.52
N LYS A 157 0.74 -16.54 -8.34
CA LYS A 157 0.05 -15.81 -9.40
C LYS A 157 0.85 -14.60 -9.87
N ILE A 158 1.47 -13.84 -8.96
CA ILE A 158 2.38 -12.74 -9.32
C ILE A 158 3.54 -13.25 -10.15
N LYS A 159 4.22 -14.32 -9.70
CA LYS A 159 5.35 -14.93 -10.43
C LYS A 159 4.94 -15.43 -11.82
N HIS A 160 3.74 -15.99 -11.95
CA HIS A 160 3.20 -16.39 -13.25
C HIS A 160 2.91 -15.20 -14.15
N TYR A 161 2.31 -14.13 -13.60
CA TYR A 161 2.02 -12.91 -14.32
C TYR A 161 3.29 -12.25 -14.88
N ILE A 162 4.33 -12.11 -14.04
CA ILE A 162 5.61 -11.48 -14.42
C ILE A 162 6.32 -12.25 -15.54
N LYS A 163 6.20 -13.58 -15.60
CA LYS A 163 6.79 -14.37 -16.69
C LYS A 163 6.26 -14.02 -18.09
N ASN A 164 5.04 -13.50 -18.14
CA ASN A 164 4.33 -13.19 -19.39
C ASN A 164 4.23 -11.67 -19.66
N ASN A 165 4.73 -10.83 -18.75
CA ASN A 165 4.60 -9.38 -18.86
C ASN A 165 5.91 -8.70 -18.42
N PRO A 166 6.26 -7.53 -18.98
CA PRO A 166 7.47 -6.78 -18.63
C PRO A 166 7.31 -6.12 -17.25
N ALA A 167 7.51 -6.88 -16.18
CA ALA A 167 7.38 -6.42 -14.81
C ALA A 167 8.46 -7.07 -13.92
N GLN A 168 8.73 -6.46 -12.77
CA GLN A 168 9.70 -6.96 -11.79
C GLN A 168 9.01 -7.19 -10.45
N SER A 169 9.52 -8.13 -9.65
CA SER A 169 9.05 -8.33 -8.29
C SER A 169 10.05 -7.81 -7.26
N VAL A 170 9.52 -7.21 -6.20
CA VAL A 170 10.31 -6.69 -5.07
C VAL A 170 9.72 -7.26 -3.78
N LYS A 171 10.59 -7.85 -2.93
CA LYS A 171 10.17 -8.31 -1.60
C LYS A 171 10.08 -7.12 -0.65
N VAL A 172 8.92 -6.94 -0.08
CA VAL A 172 8.61 -5.84 0.83
C VAL A 172 7.92 -6.34 2.09
N LYS A 173 7.78 -5.47 3.08
CA LYS A 173 7.00 -5.69 4.31
C LYS A 173 6.24 -4.43 4.66
N SER A 174 4.93 -4.49 4.67
CA SER A 174 4.09 -3.39 5.12
C SER A 174 4.14 -3.25 6.64
N ILE A 175 4.36 -2.04 7.13
CA ILE A 175 4.52 -1.70 8.56
C ILE A 175 3.44 -0.70 8.95
N TYR A 176 2.53 -1.11 9.84
CA TYR A 176 1.40 -0.30 10.30
C TYR A 176 1.45 -0.01 11.80
N TYR A 177 2.29 -0.74 12.56
CA TYR A 177 2.54 -0.58 13.98
C TYR A 177 3.94 -1.11 14.34
N GLU A 178 4.41 -0.84 15.54
CA GLU A 178 5.80 -1.11 15.90
C GLU A 178 6.03 -2.56 16.36
N ASN A 179 5.29 -3.05 17.33
CA ASN A 179 5.52 -4.36 17.94
C ASN A 179 4.32 -5.28 17.73
N LYS A 180 4.52 -6.59 17.76
CA LYS A 180 3.43 -7.58 17.63
C LYS A 180 2.31 -7.38 18.67
N LYS A 181 2.65 -6.96 19.89
CA LYS A 181 1.67 -6.66 20.95
C LYS A 181 0.71 -5.50 20.60
N ASP A 182 1.09 -4.63 19.67
CA ASP A 182 0.30 -3.46 19.28
C ASP A 182 -0.84 -3.82 18.32
N ILE A 183 -0.95 -5.10 17.92
CA ILE A 183 -2.01 -5.59 17.03
C ILE A 183 -3.40 -5.30 17.59
N GLU A 184 -3.63 -5.45 18.90
CA GLU A 184 -4.93 -5.21 19.52
C GLU A 184 -5.33 -3.73 19.42
N ALA A 185 -4.38 -2.82 19.67
CA ALA A 185 -4.60 -1.39 19.50
C ALA A 185 -4.89 -1.02 18.04
N PHE A 186 -4.13 -1.58 17.11
CA PHE A 186 -4.34 -1.40 15.67
C PHE A 186 -5.71 -1.92 15.23
N GLN A 187 -6.10 -3.12 15.63
CA GLN A 187 -7.39 -3.72 15.30
C GLN A 187 -8.55 -2.92 15.91
N THR A 188 -8.40 -2.44 17.14
CA THR A 188 -9.38 -1.56 17.79
C THR A 188 -9.56 -0.27 16.98
N TYR A 189 -8.47 0.37 16.60
CA TYR A 189 -8.48 1.57 15.76
C TYR A 189 -9.19 1.33 14.42
N LYS A 190 -8.88 0.21 13.76
CA LYS A 190 -9.58 -0.18 12.52
C LYS A 190 -11.08 -0.39 12.72
N CYS A 191 -11.48 -1.04 13.80
CA CYS A 191 -12.89 -1.22 14.12
C CYS A 191 -13.61 0.11 14.31
N ILE A 192 -12.97 1.09 14.97
CA ILE A 192 -13.51 2.44 15.17
C ILE A 192 -13.69 3.15 13.82
N CYS A 193 -12.65 3.16 13.00
CA CYS A 193 -12.65 3.87 11.70
C CYS A 193 -13.59 3.21 10.66
N ASN A 194 -13.79 1.90 10.73
CA ASN A 194 -14.67 1.16 9.81
C ASN A 194 -16.13 1.08 10.29
N ARG A 195 -16.48 1.82 11.34
CA ARG A 195 -17.84 1.83 11.88
C ARG A 195 -18.82 2.44 10.89
N GLN A 196 -19.83 1.67 10.52
CA GLN A 196 -20.93 2.12 9.65
C GLN A 196 -22.28 1.99 10.36
N PRO A 197 -23.27 2.83 10.05
CA PRO A 197 -24.62 2.67 10.56
C PRO A 197 -25.17 1.25 10.28
N GLY A 198 -25.68 0.58 11.33
CA GLY A 198 -26.22 -0.77 11.21
C GLY A 198 -25.21 -1.91 11.07
N ARG A 199 -23.90 -1.61 11.00
CA ARG A 199 -22.81 -2.61 10.89
C ARG A 199 -21.69 -2.25 11.85
N GLN A 200 -21.75 -2.77 13.07
CA GLN A 200 -20.68 -2.58 14.04
C GLN A 200 -19.65 -3.71 13.88
N SER A 201 -18.42 -3.38 13.51
CA SER A 201 -17.27 -4.26 13.71
C SER A 201 -16.88 -4.23 15.18
N SER A 202 -16.44 -5.38 15.70
CA SER A 202 -15.93 -5.53 17.06
C SER A 202 -14.66 -6.37 17.03
N LEU A 203 -13.91 -6.43 18.13
CA LEU A 203 -12.72 -7.29 18.22
C LEU A 203 -13.05 -8.77 18.06
N SER A 204 -14.28 -9.20 18.42
CA SER A 204 -14.76 -10.57 18.21
C SER A 204 -15.21 -10.83 16.76
N ASN A 205 -15.53 -9.78 15.98
CA ASN A 205 -15.90 -9.87 14.57
C ASN A 205 -15.31 -8.67 13.78
N PRO A 206 -13.98 -8.61 13.61
CA PRO A 206 -13.29 -7.39 13.27
C PRO A 206 -13.32 -7.01 11.78
N ARG A 207 -13.75 -7.84 10.86
CA ARG A 207 -13.70 -7.58 9.40
C ARG A 207 -12.36 -6.97 8.95
N LEU A 208 -11.28 -7.65 9.30
CA LEU A 208 -9.94 -7.09 9.15
C LEU A 208 -9.27 -7.46 7.84
N ASP A 209 -9.89 -8.27 6.99
CA ASP A 209 -9.30 -8.80 5.76
C ASP A 209 -7.89 -9.39 6.05
N HIS A 210 -6.88 -8.92 5.30
CA HIS A 210 -5.49 -9.31 5.52
C HIS A 210 -4.87 -8.73 6.81
N PHE A 211 -5.47 -7.74 7.47
CA PHE A 211 -4.97 -7.13 8.71
C PHE A 211 -5.19 -7.98 9.97
N GLY A 212 -5.67 -9.19 9.85
CA GLY A 212 -5.82 -10.14 10.96
C GLY A 212 -4.49 -10.73 11.46
N SER A 213 -3.40 -10.61 10.69
CA SER A 213 -2.07 -11.07 11.07
C SER A 213 -1.33 -10.05 11.94
N ASP A 214 -0.55 -10.53 12.92
CA ASP A 214 0.33 -9.72 13.78
C ASP A 214 1.67 -9.35 13.11
N ARG A 215 1.84 -9.71 11.84
CA ARG A 215 3.13 -9.55 11.14
C ARG A 215 3.30 -8.21 10.41
N PHE A 216 2.35 -7.29 10.49
CA PHE A 216 2.42 -5.95 9.90
C PHE A 216 3.16 -4.95 10.80
N CYS A 217 4.30 -5.35 11.37
CA CYS A 217 5.07 -4.56 12.32
C CYS A 217 6.57 -4.64 12.04
N ILE A 218 7.32 -3.68 12.63
CA ILE A 218 8.78 -3.62 12.47
C ILE A 218 9.48 -4.81 13.13
N GLU A 219 8.93 -5.34 14.23
CA GLU A 219 9.45 -6.52 14.90
C GLU A 219 9.44 -7.73 13.94
N ALA A 220 8.33 -7.99 13.25
CA ALA A 220 8.23 -9.06 12.26
C ALA A 220 9.14 -8.84 11.03
N TRP A 221 9.34 -7.58 10.62
CA TRP A 221 10.29 -7.26 9.55
C TRP A 221 11.73 -7.60 9.94
N LYS A 222 12.12 -7.32 11.20
CA LYS A 222 13.45 -7.68 11.73
C LYS A 222 13.67 -9.20 11.78
N GLU A 223 12.61 -9.96 12.09
CA GLU A 223 12.67 -11.43 12.07
C GLU A 223 12.84 -12.02 10.65
N ASP A 224 12.25 -11.36 9.64
CA ASP A 224 12.23 -11.84 8.25
C ASP A 224 13.44 -11.33 7.42
N LYS A 225 14.29 -10.43 7.97
CA LYS A 225 15.45 -9.82 7.31
C LYS A 225 16.63 -10.76 7.21
#